data_4f94ef1326f65f9a1746e7293a452152
#
_entry.id   4f94ef1326f65f9a1746e7293a452152
#
_cell.length_a   1.000
_cell.length_b   1.000
_cell.length_c   1.000
_cell.angle_alpha   90.00
_cell.angle_beta   90.00
_cell.angle_gamma   90.00
#
_symmetry.space_group_name_H-M   'P 1'
#
loop_
_entity.id
_entity.type
_entity.pdbx_description
1 polymer ?
#
loop_
_entity_poly.entity_id
_entity_poly.type
_entity_poly.pdbx_seq_one_letter_code
_entity_poly.pdbx_strand_id
1 'polypeptide(L)'
;MTTSQPKPLRGVRVLSLALNLPGPAAFMRLKAMGATCTKAEPPGPGGGSGDPMGVYNPGAYAQLHDGIKTVTIDLKSDKGQAALHKHLARTDVLLTSFRPSALVKLGLAWKALHKRYPA
;
A
#
# COMPACT_ATOMS: atom_id res chain seq x y z
N MET A 1 3.77 -11.78 -32.27
CA MET A 1 4.15 -10.40 -31.91
C MET A 1 3.34 -9.96 -30.71
N THR A 2 4.00 -9.56 -29.65
CA THR A 2 3.32 -9.08 -28.46
C THR A 2 3.12 -7.58 -28.56
N THR A 3 1.88 -7.15 -28.41
CA THR A 3 1.58 -5.74 -28.32
C THR A 3 1.87 -5.28 -26.89
N SER A 4 2.76 -4.33 -26.74
CA SER A 4 3.03 -3.77 -25.41
C SER A 4 1.80 -3.05 -24.87
N GLN A 5 1.42 -3.35 -23.64
CA GLN A 5 0.38 -2.60 -22.95
C GLN A 5 0.86 -1.17 -22.68
N PRO A 6 0.01 -0.16 -22.84
CA PRO A 6 0.37 1.18 -22.43
C PRO A 6 0.72 1.24 -20.95
N LYS A 7 1.72 2.04 -20.62
CA LYS A 7 2.18 2.24 -19.24
C LYS A 7 2.01 3.71 -18.84
N PRO A 8 0.77 4.20 -18.75
CA PRO A 8 0.53 5.63 -18.47
C PRO A 8 1.02 6.07 -17.09
N LEU A 9 1.21 5.12 -16.16
CA LEU A 9 1.67 5.43 -14.80
C LEU A 9 3.16 5.16 -14.59
N ARG A 10 3.93 5.02 -15.66
CA ARG A 10 5.38 4.88 -15.55
C ARG A 10 5.97 6.07 -14.80
N GLY A 11 6.76 5.79 -13.76
CA GLY A 11 7.36 6.82 -12.91
C GLY A 11 6.50 7.26 -11.75
N VAL A 12 5.24 6.84 -11.67
CA VAL A 12 4.36 7.11 -10.53
C VAL A 12 4.64 6.09 -9.43
N ARG A 13 4.90 6.56 -8.23
CA ARG A 13 5.19 5.71 -7.06
C ARG A 13 3.97 5.68 -6.16
N VAL A 14 3.43 4.48 -5.95
CA VAL A 14 2.22 4.27 -5.15
C VAL A 14 2.56 3.44 -3.91
N LEU A 15 2.17 3.93 -2.75
CA LEU A 15 2.23 3.19 -1.49
C LEU A 15 0.81 2.83 -1.08
N SER A 16 0.56 1.57 -0.78
CA SER A 16 -0.75 1.12 -0.32
C SER A 16 -0.70 0.63 1.11
N LEU A 17 -1.68 1.07 1.89
CA LEU A 17 -1.98 0.55 3.23
C LEU A 17 -3.27 -0.29 3.20
N ALA A 18 -3.89 -0.44 2.02
CA ALA A 18 -5.16 -1.11 1.88
C ALA A 18 -5.03 -2.63 2.01
N LEU A 19 -5.99 -3.25 2.66
CA LEU A 19 -6.02 -4.68 2.93
C LEU A 19 -7.25 -5.33 2.29
N ASN A 20 -7.29 -6.65 2.30
CA ASN A 20 -8.37 -7.48 1.77
C ASN A 20 -8.46 -7.39 0.23
N LEU A 21 -9.62 -7.10 -0.33
CA LEU A 21 -9.84 -7.23 -1.77
C LEU A 21 -9.87 -5.90 -2.55
N PRO A 22 -10.68 -4.90 -2.18
CA PRO A 22 -10.84 -3.74 -3.06
C PRO A 22 -9.55 -2.96 -3.30
N GLY A 23 -8.83 -2.67 -2.24
CA GLY A 23 -7.56 -1.93 -2.35
C GLY A 23 -6.50 -2.72 -3.10
N PRO A 24 -6.19 -3.97 -2.71
CA PRO A 24 -5.24 -4.80 -3.46
C PRO A 24 -5.61 -5.02 -4.92
N ALA A 25 -6.90 -5.16 -5.25
CA ALA A 25 -7.32 -5.28 -6.63
C ALA A 25 -7.04 -4.00 -7.44
N ALA A 26 -7.33 -2.84 -6.87
CA ALA A 26 -7.00 -1.55 -7.48
C ALA A 26 -5.48 -1.40 -7.65
N PHE A 27 -4.73 -1.81 -6.64
CA PHE A 27 -3.27 -1.73 -6.63
C PHE A 27 -2.64 -2.59 -7.74
N MET A 28 -3.15 -3.79 -7.92
CA MET A 28 -2.74 -4.67 -9.00
C MET A 28 -2.95 -4.00 -10.36
N ARG A 29 -4.07 -3.30 -10.52
CA ARG A 29 -4.37 -2.56 -11.75
C ARG A 29 -3.39 -1.41 -11.99
N LEU A 30 -3.08 -0.66 -10.93
CA LEU A 30 -2.10 0.42 -11.03
C LEU A 30 -0.72 -0.09 -11.45
N LYS A 31 -0.31 -1.23 -10.90
CA LYS A 31 0.95 -1.89 -11.29
C LYS A 31 0.92 -2.28 -12.77
N ALA A 32 -0.18 -2.85 -13.25
CA ALA A 32 -0.32 -3.21 -14.66
C ALA A 32 -0.18 -2.00 -15.59
N MET A 33 -0.56 -0.80 -15.12
CA MET A 33 -0.43 0.45 -15.86
C MET A 33 0.96 1.10 -15.72
N GLY A 34 1.89 0.45 -15.07
CA GLY A 34 3.29 0.87 -15.00
C GLY A 34 3.73 1.55 -13.71
N ALA A 35 2.83 1.71 -12.73
CA ALA A 35 3.20 2.31 -11.44
C ALA A 35 4.18 1.42 -10.67
N THR A 36 5.07 2.04 -9.93
CA THR A 36 5.92 1.35 -8.96
C THR A 36 5.12 1.22 -7.67
N CYS A 37 4.86 -0.01 -7.25
CA CYS A 37 3.92 -0.31 -6.18
C CYS A 37 4.61 -0.98 -5.00
N THR A 38 4.43 -0.39 -3.81
CA THR A 38 4.87 -0.96 -2.54
C THR A 38 3.65 -1.03 -1.61
N LYS A 39 3.47 -2.15 -0.94
CA LYS A 39 2.40 -2.33 0.04
C LYS A 39 3.00 -2.46 1.43
N ALA A 40 2.49 -1.67 2.38
CA ALA A 40 2.81 -1.79 3.78
C ALA A 40 1.68 -2.55 4.48
N GLU A 41 2.02 -3.66 5.12
CA GLU A 41 1.07 -4.51 5.83
C GLU A 41 1.36 -4.47 7.32
N PRO A 42 0.31 -4.54 8.18
CA PRO A 42 0.55 -4.67 9.61
C PRO A 42 1.19 -6.03 9.91
N PRO A 43 1.92 -6.16 11.04
CA PRO A 43 2.43 -7.46 11.45
C PRO A 43 1.27 -8.42 11.75
N GLY A 44 1.42 -9.66 11.29
CA GLY A 44 0.44 -10.71 11.53
C GLY A 44 0.95 -11.74 12.52
N PRO A 45 0.11 -12.74 12.83
CA PRO A 45 0.50 -13.82 13.73
C PRO A 45 1.73 -14.57 13.21
N GLY A 46 2.66 -14.90 14.10
CA GLY A 46 3.86 -15.65 13.75
C GLY A 46 4.84 -14.93 12.84
N GLY A 47 4.76 -13.59 12.75
CA GLY A 47 5.63 -12.79 11.89
C GLY A 47 5.21 -12.75 10.44
N GLY A 48 4.04 -13.29 10.11
CA GLY A 48 3.49 -13.25 8.74
C GLY A 48 2.77 -11.96 8.44
N SER A 49 2.05 -11.95 7.32
CA SER A 49 1.27 -10.79 6.89
C SER A 49 0.07 -10.56 7.80
N GLY A 50 -0.19 -9.30 8.12
CA GLY A 50 -1.40 -8.89 8.82
C GLY A 50 -2.59 -8.63 7.90
N ASP A 51 -2.46 -8.90 6.60
CA ASP A 51 -3.60 -8.82 5.69
C ASP A 51 -4.48 -10.05 5.88
N PRO A 52 -5.75 -9.87 6.29
CA PRO A 52 -6.64 -11.02 6.52
C PRO A 52 -6.80 -11.93 5.31
N MET A 53 -6.70 -11.40 4.10
CA MET A 53 -6.83 -12.20 2.88
C MET A 53 -5.77 -13.28 2.78
N GLY A 54 -4.57 -13.04 3.31
CA GLY A 54 -3.51 -14.05 3.36
C GLY A 54 -3.89 -15.28 4.15
N VAL A 55 -4.85 -15.14 5.08
CA VAL A 55 -5.36 -16.26 5.90
C VAL A 55 -6.57 -16.92 5.23
N TYR A 56 -7.58 -16.14 4.85
CA TYR A 56 -8.83 -16.73 4.36
C TYR A 56 -8.78 -17.13 2.87
N ASN A 57 -7.89 -16.57 2.10
CA ASN A 57 -7.73 -16.95 0.69
C ASN A 57 -6.29 -16.70 0.21
N PRO A 58 -5.34 -17.57 0.64
CA PRO A 58 -3.92 -17.36 0.30
C PRO A 58 -3.63 -17.41 -1.20
N GLY A 59 -4.39 -18.18 -1.96
CA GLY A 59 -4.23 -18.23 -3.42
C GLY A 59 -4.57 -16.92 -4.09
N ALA A 60 -5.69 -16.31 -3.72
CA ALA A 60 -6.07 -15.00 -4.25
C ALA A 60 -5.13 -13.91 -3.76
N TYR A 61 -4.68 -13.99 -2.50
CA TYR A 61 -3.67 -13.07 -1.97
C TYR A 61 -2.40 -13.09 -2.84
N ALA A 62 -1.88 -14.27 -3.12
CA ALA A 62 -0.67 -14.41 -3.93
C ALA A 62 -0.86 -13.84 -5.34
N GLN A 63 -2.02 -14.07 -5.95
CA GLN A 63 -2.34 -13.54 -7.27
C GLN A 63 -2.38 -12.00 -7.29
N LEU A 64 -3.05 -11.41 -6.30
CA LEU A 64 -3.17 -9.95 -6.20
C LEU A 64 -1.84 -9.26 -5.93
N HIS A 65 -0.92 -9.95 -5.28
CA HIS A 65 0.36 -9.38 -4.85
C HIS A 65 1.54 -9.80 -5.72
N ASP A 66 1.28 -10.48 -6.83
CA ASP A 66 2.34 -10.92 -7.73
C ASP A 66 3.15 -9.72 -8.24
N GLY A 67 4.46 -9.76 -8.02
CA GLY A 67 5.37 -8.69 -8.41
C GLY A 67 5.26 -7.41 -7.59
N ILE A 68 4.43 -7.37 -6.55
CA ILE A 68 4.32 -6.21 -5.66
C ILE A 68 5.25 -6.41 -4.46
N LYS A 69 6.03 -5.37 -4.15
CA LYS A 69 6.88 -5.37 -2.97
C LYS A 69 6.01 -5.14 -1.73
N THR A 70 6.13 -6.03 -0.76
CA THR A 70 5.43 -5.87 0.53
C THR A 70 6.44 -5.62 1.64
N VAL A 71 6.10 -4.72 2.55
CA VAL A 71 6.89 -4.44 3.76
C VAL A 71 5.96 -4.52 4.96
N THR A 72 6.51 -4.92 6.11
CA THR A 72 5.73 -5.00 7.35
C THR A 72 5.98 -3.74 8.17
N ILE A 73 4.91 -3.02 8.48
CA ILE A 73 4.98 -1.78 9.28
C ILE A 73 3.88 -1.79 10.31
N ASP A 74 4.26 -1.66 11.60
CA ASP A 74 3.31 -1.46 12.68
C ASP A 74 3.01 0.04 12.82
N LEU A 75 1.88 0.47 12.27
CA LEU A 75 1.49 1.89 12.28
C LEU A 75 1.20 2.45 13.67
N LYS A 76 1.08 1.59 14.67
CA LYS A 76 0.81 1.99 16.06
C LYS A 76 2.10 2.26 16.84
N SER A 77 3.25 1.89 16.31
CA SER A 77 4.54 2.11 16.97
C SER A 77 5.25 3.32 16.40
N ASP A 78 6.10 3.96 17.20
CA ASP A 78 6.91 5.09 16.74
C ASP A 78 7.89 4.66 15.65
N LYS A 79 8.47 3.49 15.79
CA LYS A 79 9.38 2.92 14.80
C LYS A 79 8.66 2.67 13.47
N GLY A 80 7.43 2.14 13.53
CA GLY A 80 6.60 1.91 12.35
C GLY A 80 6.21 3.21 11.67
N GLN A 81 5.84 4.23 12.44
CA GLN A 81 5.53 5.56 11.90
C GLN A 81 6.75 6.17 11.21
N ALA A 82 7.93 6.05 11.79
CA ALA A 82 9.16 6.55 11.17
C ALA A 82 9.44 5.83 9.84
N ALA A 83 9.27 4.51 9.82
CA ALA A 83 9.44 3.72 8.59
C ALA A 83 8.42 4.13 7.51
N LEU A 84 7.17 4.34 7.90
CA LEU A 84 6.12 4.79 6.98
C LEU A 84 6.48 6.14 6.37
N HIS A 85 6.91 7.09 7.18
CA HIS A 85 7.25 8.43 6.68
C HIS A 85 8.45 8.43 5.72
N LYS A 86 9.38 7.50 5.88
CA LYS A 86 10.46 7.32 4.89
C LYS A 86 9.89 6.91 3.52
N HIS A 87 8.88 6.04 3.51
CA HIS A 87 8.20 5.66 2.27
C HIS A 87 7.38 6.81 1.71
N LEU A 88 6.65 7.53 2.56
CA LEU A 88 5.81 8.66 2.12
C LEU A 88 6.63 9.75 1.44
N ALA A 89 7.85 10.00 1.90
CA ALA A 89 8.73 11.00 1.28
C ALA A 89 9.07 10.66 -0.18
N ARG A 90 8.92 9.42 -0.59
CA ARG A 90 9.20 8.93 -1.95
C ARG A 90 7.95 8.50 -2.68
N THR A 91 6.77 8.86 -2.19
CA THR A 91 5.49 8.38 -2.69
C THR A 91 4.74 9.50 -3.37
N ASP A 92 4.14 9.22 -4.50
CA ASP A 92 3.31 10.18 -5.23
C ASP A 92 1.83 10.00 -4.87
N VAL A 93 1.41 8.75 -4.63
CA VAL A 93 0.02 8.42 -4.31
C VAL A 93 -0.03 7.47 -3.13
N LEU A 94 -0.81 7.81 -2.12
CA LEU A 94 -1.10 6.92 -0.99
C LEU A 94 -2.50 6.34 -1.14
N LEU A 95 -2.58 5.02 -1.19
CA LEU A 95 -3.84 4.29 -1.27
C LEU A 95 -4.15 3.68 0.10
N THR A 96 -5.36 3.91 0.59
CA THR A 96 -5.79 3.36 1.87
C THR A 96 -7.26 2.97 1.80
N SER A 97 -7.66 2.00 2.61
CA SER A 97 -9.04 1.58 2.80
C SER A 97 -9.52 1.84 4.23
N PHE A 98 -8.75 2.57 5.01
CA PHE A 98 -9.12 2.87 6.39
C PHE A 98 -10.22 3.93 6.46
N ARG A 99 -11.07 3.85 7.48
CA ARG A 99 -12.05 4.89 7.75
C ARG A 99 -11.36 6.19 8.15
N PRO A 100 -11.96 7.36 7.85
CA PRO A 100 -11.33 8.65 8.23
C PRO A 100 -10.96 8.74 9.71
N SER A 101 -11.79 8.21 10.60
CA SER A 101 -11.49 8.22 12.04
C SER A 101 -10.24 7.41 12.37
N ALA A 102 -10.03 6.28 11.70
CA ALA A 102 -8.82 5.48 11.89
C ALA A 102 -7.58 6.20 11.37
N LEU A 103 -7.70 6.88 10.23
CA LEU A 103 -6.60 7.68 9.68
C LEU A 103 -6.20 8.82 10.63
N VAL A 104 -7.16 9.49 11.22
CA VAL A 104 -6.88 10.55 12.21
C VAL A 104 -6.11 9.99 13.40
N LYS A 105 -6.53 8.84 13.94
CA LYS A 105 -5.84 8.19 15.07
C LYS A 105 -4.41 7.80 14.75
N LEU A 106 -4.13 7.48 13.50
CA LEU A 106 -2.79 7.10 13.05
C LEU A 106 -1.95 8.30 12.59
N GLY A 107 -2.49 9.51 12.66
CA GLY A 107 -1.79 10.70 12.16
C GLY A 107 -1.70 10.77 10.64
N LEU A 108 -2.56 10.05 9.94
CA LEU A 108 -2.54 9.90 8.48
C LEU A 108 -3.73 10.59 7.80
N ALA A 109 -4.40 11.50 8.48
CA ALA A 109 -5.48 12.28 7.87
C ALA A 109 -4.94 13.12 6.71
N TRP A 110 -5.76 13.32 5.68
CA TRP A 110 -5.35 14.02 4.48
C TRP A 110 -4.73 15.39 4.77
N LYS A 111 -5.32 16.17 5.65
CA LYS A 111 -4.81 17.51 5.98
C LYS A 111 -3.39 17.46 6.54
N ALA A 112 -3.13 16.52 7.45
CA ALA A 112 -1.81 16.37 8.07
C ALA A 112 -0.76 15.92 7.05
N LEU A 113 -1.10 14.94 6.21
CA LEU A 113 -0.18 14.42 5.20
C LEU A 113 0.06 15.41 4.07
N HIS A 114 -0.97 16.09 3.61
CA HIS A 114 -0.84 17.08 2.52
C HIS A 114 0.01 18.28 2.95
N LYS A 115 -0.10 18.68 4.20
CA LYS A 115 0.74 19.75 4.75
C LYS A 115 2.22 19.35 4.77
N ARG A 116 2.50 18.11 5.13
CA ARG A 116 3.88 17.59 5.24
C ARG A 116 4.44 17.16 3.89
N TYR A 117 3.60 16.64 3.01
CA TYR A 117 3.98 16.13 1.69
C TYR A 117 3.04 16.73 0.63
N PRO A 118 3.23 18.00 0.26
CA PRO A 118 2.28 18.70 -0.63
C PRO A 118 2.25 18.19 -2.06
N ALA A 119 3.29 17.48 -2.50
CA ALA A 119 3.28 16.86 -3.81
C ALA A 119 2.46 15.58 -3.80
#